data_3043fe6450b62a2a9b4dc3fad4223526
#
_entry.id   3043fe6450b62a2a9b4dc3fad4223526
#
_cell.length_a   1.000
_cell.length_b   1.000
_cell.length_c   1.000
_cell.angle_alpha   90.00
_cell.angle_beta   90.00
_cell.angle_gamma   90.00
#
_symmetry.space_group_name_H-M   'P 1'
#
loop_
_entity.id
_entity.type
_entity.pdbx_description
1 polymer ?
#
loop_
_entity_poly.entity_id
_entity_poly.type
_entity_poly.pdbx_seq_one_letter_code
_entity_poly.pdbx_strand_id
1 'polypeptide(L)'
;MGKQETSIHLLKKFVPEGSFELIAPFFASHTIHLTLTHERKSVLGDYRNPTREQPFHRISINVNLNRYSFLITLLHEMAHLLVFVHFKHTVSPHGKEWKAQFRQVLIPYIGKGLFPADVERALIAYVKNPAASTCTDPGLFKALYRYDEPKPGHKLVDDLEPGQWFETEGGRVFEKIEELRTRSRCLEVATGRMYFFQGIIEVKLIPRQKGRIA
;
A
#
# COMPACT_ATOMS: atom_id res chain seq x y z
N MET A 1 16.18 -1.34 22.58
CA MET A 1 15.09 -2.31 22.82
C MET A 1 15.06 -3.29 21.67
N GLY A 2 15.30 -4.57 21.92
CA GLY A 2 15.22 -5.62 20.89
C GLY A 2 13.79 -5.74 20.37
N LYS A 3 13.63 -5.82 19.06
CA LYS A 3 12.32 -6.09 18.43
C LYS A 3 11.91 -7.51 18.87
N GLN A 4 10.82 -7.60 19.63
CA GLN A 4 10.29 -8.88 20.09
C GLN A 4 9.67 -9.60 18.88
N GLU A 5 10.00 -10.89 18.71
CA GLU A 5 9.41 -11.74 17.68
C GLU A 5 7.90 -11.88 17.93
N THR A 6 7.13 -11.69 16.88
CA THR A 6 5.67 -11.76 16.96
C THR A 6 5.20 -13.17 16.64
N SER A 7 4.38 -13.76 17.50
CA SER A 7 3.73 -15.04 17.19
C SER A 7 2.92 -14.94 15.90
N ILE A 8 3.12 -15.89 14.97
CA ILE A 8 2.39 -15.94 13.69
C ILE A 8 0.86 -15.94 13.90
N HIS A 9 0.34 -16.52 15.00
CA HIS A 9 -1.09 -16.53 15.30
C HIS A 9 -1.68 -15.13 15.49
N LEU A 10 -0.85 -14.13 15.78
CA LEU A 10 -1.29 -12.75 15.90
C LEU A 10 -1.73 -12.17 14.54
N LEU A 11 -1.25 -12.75 13.43
CA LEU A 11 -1.68 -12.36 12.08
C LEU A 11 -3.21 -12.47 11.89
N LYS A 12 -3.88 -13.41 12.56
CA LYS A 12 -5.35 -13.56 12.49
C LYS A 12 -6.11 -12.27 12.80
N LYS A 13 -5.52 -11.37 13.58
CA LYS A 13 -6.14 -10.07 13.92
C LYS A 13 -6.04 -9.05 12.80
N PHE A 14 -5.06 -9.21 11.90
CA PHE A 14 -4.71 -8.20 10.89
C PHE A 14 -5.07 -8.61 9.46
N VAL A 15 -5.38 -9.88 9.22
CA VAL A 15 -5.73 -10.38 7.88
C VAL A 15 -7.24 -10.69 7.80
N PRO A 16 -7.82 -10.77 6.59
CA PRO A 16 -9.18 -11.27 6.42
C PRO A 16 -9.36 -12.67 6.99
N GLU A 17 -10.55 -12.96 7.51
CA GLU A 17 -10.90 -14.29 8.01
C GLU A 17 -10.69 -15.35 6.92
N GLY A 18 -10.14 -16.51 7.30
CA GLY A 18 -9.78 -17.58 6.35
C GLY A 18 -8.43 -17.42 5.65
N SER A 19 -7.78 -16.24 5.73
CA SER A 19 -6.47 -16.04 5.09
C SER A 19 -5.33 -16.71 5.83
N PHE A 20 -5.46 -16.84 7.16
CA PHE A 20 -4.38 -17.37 8.01
C PHE A 20 -4.02 -18.80 7.62
N GLU A 21 -5.00 -19.61 7.29
CA GLU A 21 -4.85 -21.02 6.91
C GLU A 21 -4.03 -21.17 5.61
N LEU A 22 -4.08 -20.18 4.72
CA LEU A 22 -3.26 -20.11 3.51
C LEU A 22 -1.86 -19.56 3.78
N ILE A 23 -1.69 -18.70 4.81
CA ILE A 23 -0.42 -18.09 5.19
C ILE A 23 0.43 -19.08 6.01
N ALA A 24 -0.16 -19.80 6.94
CA ALA A 24 0.54 -20.62 7.94
C ALA A 24 1.51 -21.66 7.32
N PRO A 25 1.18 -22.38 6.23
CA PRO A 25 2.11 -23.31 5.59
C PRO A 25 3.38 -22.64 5.07
N PHE A 26 3.29 -21.41 4.56
CA PHE A 26 4.44 -20.66 4.09
C PHE A 26 5.42 -20.34 5.24
N PHE A 27 4.90 -19.91 6.38
CA PHE A 27 5.72 -19.66 7.56
C PHE A 27 6.31 -20.94 8.16
N ALA A 28 5.59 -22.05 8.05
CA ALA A 28 6.09 -23.36 8.51
C ALA A 28 7.26 -23.87 7.63
N SER A 29 7.28 -23.51 6.35
CA SER A 29 8.31 -23.95 5.39
C SER A 29 9.55 -23.04 5.34
N HIS A 30 9.51 -21.88 5.96
CA HIS A 30 10.60 -20.91 5.97
C HIS A 30 10.82 -20.38 7.39
N THR A 31 12.07 -20.26 7.81
CA THR A 31 12.39 -19.64 9.12
C THR A 31 12.24 -18.12 8.99
N ILE A 32 11.07 -17.61 9.39
CA ILE A 32 10.70 -16.20 9.25
C ILE A 32 10.48 -15.58 10.62
N HIS A 33 11.21 -14.51 10.94
CA HIS A 33 10.91 -13.63 12.06
C HIS A 33 9.99 -12.51 11.59
N LEU A 34 8.74 -12.55 12.08
CA LEU A 34 7.73 -11.53 11.80
C LEU A 34 7.81 -10.42 12.83
N THR A 35 7.76 -9.17 12.40
CA THR A 35 7.67 -8.00 13.25
C THR A 35 6.47 -7.15 12.82
N LEU A 36 5.55 -6.90 13.73
CA LEU A 36 4.48 -5.92 13.57
C LEU A 36 4.99 -4.56 14.05
N THR A 37 4.91 -3.54 13.20
CA THR A 37 5.49 -2.22 13.45
C THR A 37 4.41 -1.16 13.49
N HIS A 38 4.66 -0.08 14.27
CA HIS A 38 3.88 1.13 14.12
C HIS A 38 4.05 1.74 12.73
N GLU A 39 3.18 2.68 12.38
CA GLU A 39 3.18 3.34 11.08
C GLU A 39 4.57 3.88 10.70
N ARG A 40 5.01 3.53 9.51
CA ARG A 40 6.19 4.07 8.84
C ARG A 40 5.72 4.80 7.59
N LYS A 41 6.08 6.08 7.46
CA LYS A 41 5.61 6.93 6.34
C LYS A 41 6.11 6.47 4.96
N SER A 42 7.28 5.85 4.89
CA SER A 42 7.96 5.52 3.61
C SER A 42 7.72 4.11 3.10
N VAL A 43 7.31 3.16 3.97
CA VAL A 43 7.14 1.75 3.61
C VAL A 43 5.99 1.12 4.38
N LEU A 44 5.19 0.28 3.74
CA LEU A 44 4.11 -0.48 4.35
C LEU A 44 4.61 -1.81 4.93
N GLY A 45 5.52 -2.47 4.24
CA GLY A 45 6.23 -3.68 4.59
C GLY A 45 7.72 -3.59 4.28
N ASP A 46 8.51 -4.52 4.80
CA ASP A 46 9.93 -4.63 4.51
C ASP A 46 10.37 -6.08 4.70
N TYR A 47 10.99 -6.65 3.67
CA TYR A 47 11.64 -7.94 3.73
C TYR A 47 13.15 -7.78 3.82
N ARG A 48 13.79 -8.58 4.68
CA ARG A 48 15.25 -8.68 4.77
C ARG A 48 15.68 -10.14 4.74
N ASN A 49 16.62 -10.44 3.87
CA ASN A 49 17.22 -11.76 3.74
C ASN A 49 18.07 -12.14 4.96
N PRO A 50 18.35 -13.43 5.16
CA PRO A 50 19.28 -13.93 6.17
C PRO A 50 20.68 -13.34 5.98
N THR A 51 21.35 -13.12 7.10
CA THR A 51 22.76 -12.73 7.18
C THR A 51 23.52 -13.73 8.04
N ARG A 52 24.86 -13.61 8.10
CA ARG A 52 25.67 -14.47 8.98
C ARG A 52 25.31 -14.32 10.45
N GLU A 53 24.94 -13.10 10.87
CA GLU A 53 24.57 -12.78 12.26
C GLU A 53 23.10 -13.11 12.57
N GLN A 54 22.25 -13.09 11.56
CA GLN A 54 20.81 -13.35 11.66
C GLN A 54 20.39 -14.35 10.57
N PRO A 55 20.53 -15.66 10.80
CA PRO A 55 20.36 -16.71 9.80
C PRO A 55 18.89 -17.05 9.50
N PHE A 56 18.02 -16.07 9.56
CA PHE A 56 16.58 -16.17 9.31
C PHE A 56 16.07 -15.02 8.45
N HIS A 57 14.98 -15.27 7.74
CA HIS A 57 14.25 -14.24 7.00
C HIS A 57 13.52 -13.31 7.97
N ARG A 58 13.43 -12.02 7.63
CA ARG A 58 12.73 -11.04 8.45
C ARG A 58 11.70 -10.32 7.62
N ILE A 59 10.46 -10.32 8.08
CA ILE A 59 9.37 -9.57 7.47
C ILE A 59 8.83 -8.61 8.52
N SER A 60 8.65 -7.35 8.17
CA SER A 60 7.99 -6.38 9.03
C SER A 60 6.85 -5.67 8.30
N ILE A 61 5.71 -5.49 8.97
CA ILE A 61 4.51 -4.88 8.37
C ILE A 61 3.92 -3.86 9.34
N ASN A 62 3.41 -2.76 8.82
CA ASN A 62 2.71 -1.74 9.59
C ASN A 62 1.33 -2.24 10.04
N VAL A 63 1.00 -2.04 11.32
CA VAL A 63 -0.26 -2.50 11.93
C VAL A 63 -1.46 -1.59 11.67
N ASN A 64 -1.23 -0.37 11.19
CA ASN A 64 -2.28 0.61 10.88
C ASN A 64 -2.93 0.41 9.51
N LEU A 65 -2.53 -0.60 8.76
CA LEU A 65 -3.16 -0.97 7.50
C LEU A 65 -4.52 -1.62 7.73
N ASN A 66 -5.49 -1.35 6.86
CA ASN A 66 -6.70 -2.17 6.82
C ASN A 66 -6.33 -3.62 6.48
N ARG A 67 -7.19 -4.58 6.84
CA ARG A 67 -6.89 -6.02 6.73
C ARG A 67 -6.54 -6.48 5.31
N TYR A 68 -7.10 -5.85 4.30
CA TYR A 68 -6.84 -6.19 2.89
C TYR A 68 -5.49 -5.67 2.43
N SER A 69 -5.19 -4.42 2.74
CA SER A 69 -3.86 -3.81 2.51
C SER A 69 -2.77 -4.56 3.27
N PHE A 70 -3.05 -4.98 4.51
CA PHE A 70 -2.11 -5.77 5.31
C PHE A 70 -1.81 -7.11 4.64
N LEU A 71 -2.84 -7.86 4.23
CA LEU A 71 -2.64 -9.16 3.55
C LEU A 71 -1.83 -8.98 2.26
N ILE A 72 -2.20 -8.04 1.39
CA ILE A 72 -1.50 -7.81 0.12
C ILE A 72 -0.04 -7.42 0.36
N THR A 73 0.22 -6.58 1.38
CA THR A 73 1.59 -6.20 1.77
C THR A 73 2.37 -7.42 2.28
N LEU A 74 1.77 -8.27 3.11
CA LEU A 74 2.42 -9.51 3.56
C LEU A 74 2.79 -10.41 2.38
N LEU A 75 1.88 -10.62 1.43
CA LEU A 75 2.13 -11.42 0.22
C LEU A 75 3.22 -10.81 -0.66
N HIS A 76 3.33 -9.47 -0.71
CA HIS A 76 4.42 -8.75 -1.38
C HIS A 76 5.78 -9.10 -0.77
N GLU A 77 5.89 -9.06 0.56
CA GLU A 77 7.13 -9.39 1.27
C GLU A 77 7.47 -10.89 1.18
N MET A 78 6.45 -11.77 1.17
CA MET A 78 6.65 -13.20 0.89
C MET A 78 7.21 -13.44 -0.51
N ALA A 79 6.78 -12.67 -1.51
CA ALA A 79 7.34 -12.75 -2.86
C ALA A 79 8.82 -12.36 -2.91
N HIS A 80 9.23 -11.33 -2.16
CA HIS A 80 10.65 -10.98 -2.01
C HIS A 80 11.47 -12.11 -1.39
N LEU A 81 10.92 -12.80 -0.39
CA LEU A 81 11.56 -13.98 0.21
C LEU A 81 11.77 -15.07 -0.84
N LEU A 82 10.75 -15.41 -1.63
CA LEU A 82 10.86 -16.44 -2.68
C LEU A 82 11.87 -16.05 -3.76
N VAL A 83 11.92 -14.78 -4.15
CA VAL A 83 12.94 -14.29 -5.09
C VAL A 83 14.34 -14.48 -4.51
N PHE A 84 14.54 -14.15 -3.24
CA PHE A 84 15.84 -14.39 -2.59
C PHE A 84 16.18 -15.88 -2.51
N VAL A 85 15.23 -16.74 -2.18
CA VAL A 85 15.47 -18.20 -2.11
C VAL A 85 15.91 -18.74 -3.47
N HIS A 86 15.25 -18.35 -4.55
CA HIS A 86 15.51 -18.89 -5.89
C HIS A 86 16.66 -18.21 -6.62
N PHE A 87 16.83 -16.90 -6.46
CA PHE A 87 17.73 -16.10 -7.29
C PHE A 87 18.81 -15.37 -6.49
N LYS A 88 18.74 -15.37 -5.15
CA LYS A 88 19.65 -14.59 -4.27
C LYS A 88 19.66 -13.10 -4.67
N HIS A 89 20.81 -12.54 -4.98
CA HIS A 89 21.00 -11.14 -5.38
C HIS A 89 21.24 -10.96 -6.89
N THR A 90 20.90 -11.96 -7.69
CA THR A 90 21.22 -11.96 -9.14
C THR A 90 20.17 -11.26 -10.01
N VAL A 91 19.02 -10.89 -9.44
CA VAL A 91 17.90 -10.27 -10.17
C VAL A 91 17.52 -8.91 -9.57
N SER A 92 16.92 -8.06 -10.39
CA SER A 92 16.49 -6.72 -9.97
C SER A 92 15.31 -6.80 -8.99
N PRO A 93 15.29 -5.97 -7.95
CA PRO A 93 14.11 -5.77 -7.11
C PRO A 93 12.89 -5.42 -7.98
N HIS A 94 11.75 -6.08 -7.73
CA HIS A 94 10.51 -5.89 -8.49
C HIS A 94 10.62 -6.13 -10.02
N GLY A 95 11.66 -6.87 -10.46
CA GLY A 95 11.84 -7.31 -11.85
C GLY A 95 10.82 -8.37 -12.25
N LYS A 96 11.01 -8.97 -13.43
CA LYS A 96 10.11 -10.01 -13.97
C LYS A 96 10.01 -11.23 -13.05
N GLU A 97 11.10 -11.61 -12.39
CA GLU A 97 11.18 -12.71 -11.44
C GLU A 97 10.30 -12.44 -10.22
N TRP A 98 10.42 -11.25 -9.62
CA TRP A 98 9.57 -10.86 -8.50
C TRP A 98 8.09 -10.81 -8.90
N LYS A 99 7.77 -10.23 -10.05
CA LYS A 99 6.38 -10.21 -10.57
C LYS A 99 5.80 -11.60 -10.73
N ALA A 100 6.62 -12.57 -11.19
CA ALA A 100 6.21 -13.96 -11.32
C ALA A 100 5.94 -14.60 -9.95
N GLN A 101 6.86 -14.44 -8.99
CA GLN A 101 6.71 -14.93 -7.62
C GLN A 101 5.49 -14.30 -6.93
N PHE A 102 5.31 -12.98 -7.07
CA PHE A 102 4.16 -12.30 -6.46
C PHE A 102 2.82 -12.81 -7.02
N ARG A 103 2.73 -13.06 -8.32
CA ARG A 103 1.55 -13.71 -8.91
C ARG A 103 1.29 -15.09 -8.31
N GLN A 104 2.31 -15.93 -8.19
CA GLN A 104 2.18 -17.27 -7.62
C GLN A 104 1.71 -17.22 -6.16
N VAL A 105 2.23 -16.29 -5.37
CA VAL A 105 1.83 -16.10 -3.97
C VAL A 105 0.40 -15.56 -3.85
N LEU A 106 -0.01 -14.65 -4.74
CA LEU A 106 -1.29 -13.95 -4.66
C LEU A 106 -2.48 -14.75 -5.21
N ILE A 107 -2.30 -15.48 -6.32
CA ILE A 107 -3.38 -16.23 -6.99
C ILE A 107 -4.19 -17.15 -6.04
N PRO A 108 -3.58 -17.89 -5.09
CA PRO A 108 -4.33 -18.73 -4.17
C PRO A 108 -5.37 -18.03 -3.30
N TYR A 109 -5.28 -16.69 -3.17
CA TYR A 109 -6.19 -15.87 -2.36
C TYR A 109 -7.35 -15.27 -3.17
N ILE A 110 -7.28 -15.30 -4.50
CA ILE A 110 -8.32 -14.77 -5.39
C ILE A 110 -9.43 -15.81 -5.54
N GLY A 111 -10.70 -15.37 -5.56
CA GLY A 111 -11.86 -16.26 -5.68
C GLY A 111 -12.20 -17.03 -4.41
N LYS A 112 -11.63 -16.66 -3.27
CA LYS A 112 -11.85 -17.32 -1.97
C LYS A 112 -12.80 -16.57 -1.04
N GLY A 113 -13.36 -15.44 -1.50
CA GLY A 113 -14.21 -14.58 -0.66
C GLY A 113 -13.44 -13.83 0.44
N LEU A 114 -12.11 -13.74 0.32
CA LEU A 114 -11.25 -13.05 1.29
C LEU A 114 -11.26 -11.53 1.09
N PHE A 115 -11.60 -11.07 -0.09
CA PHE A 115 -11.64 -9.66 -0.46
C PHE A 115 -13.06 -9.23 -0.81
N PRO A 116 -13.45 -7.98 -0.51
CA PRO A 116 -14.66 -7.38 -1.08
C PRO A 116 -14.59 -7.36 -2.62
N ALA A 117 -15.74 -7.39 -3.28
CA ALA A 117 -15.83 -7.53 -4.74
C ALA A 117 -15.11 -6.42 -5.53
N ASP A 118 -15.05 -5.20 -5.01
CA ASP A 118 -14.33 -4.08 -5.61
C ASP A 118 -12.81 -4.24 -5.47
N VAL A 119 -12.32 -4.66 -4.31
CA VAL A 119 -10.90 -4.94 -4.05
C VAL A 119 -10.46 -6.14 -4.90
N GLU A 120 -11.23 -7.22 -4.92
CA GLU A 120 -10.89 -8.42 -5.70
C GLU A 120 -10.80 -8.12 -7.20
N ARG A 121 -11.73 -7.33 -7.74
CA ARG A 121 -11.71 -6.89 -9.14
C ARG A 121 -10.46 -6.07 -9.45
N ALA A 122 -10.11 -5.12 -8.59
CA ALA A 122 -8.91 -4.32 -8.73
C ALA A 122 -7.64 -5.18 -8.63
N LEU A 123 -7.63 -6.17 -7.73
CA LEU A 123 -6.52 -7.08 -7.53
C LEU A 123 -6.30 -8.00 -8.75
N ILE A 124 -7.37 -8.50 -9.36
CA ILE A 124 -7.30 -9.28 -10.62
C ILE A 124 -6.71 -8.44 -11.77
N ALA A 125 -7.04 -7.16 -11.85
CA ALA A 125 -6.45 -6.26 -12.83
C ALA A 125 -4.96 -6.03 -12.54
N TYR A 126 -4.63 -5.75 -11.29
CA TYR A 126 -3.27 -5.50 -10.81
C TYR A 126 -2.32 -6.68 -11.03
N VAL A 127 -2.78 -7.91 -10.78
CA VAL A 127 -1.94 -9.12 -10.91
C VAL A 127 -1.43 -9.38 -12.32
N LYS A 128 -2.08 -8.81 -13.34
CA LYS A 128 -1.62 -8.94 -14.75
C LYS A 128 -0.25 -8.27 -14.95
N ASN A 129 0.00 -7.13 -14.29
CA ASN A 129 1.28 -6.43 -14.32
C ASN A 129 1.52 -5.71 -12.98
N PRO A 130 1.93 -6.42 -11.92
CA PRO A 130 2.12 -5.82 -10.61
C PRO A 130 3.15 -4.68 -10.66
N ALA A 131 2.82 -3.55 -10.04
CA ALA A 131 3.75 -2.46 -9.79
C ALA A 131 4.69 -2.79 -8.62
N ALA A 132 5.81 -2.08 -8.52
CA ALA A 132 6.78 -2.22 -7.43
C ALA A 132 6.21 -1.91 -6.04
N SER A 133 5.12 -1.16 -5.98
CA SER A 133 4.36 -0.89 -4.76
C SER A 133 2.88 -0.95 -5.07
N THR A 134 2.10 -1.56 -4.17
CA THR A 134 0.64 -1.55 -4.24
C THR A 134 0.07 -0.14 -4.17
N CYS A 135 0.79 0.78 -3.51
CA CYS A 135 0.42 2.20 -3.41
C CYS A 135 0.59 2.97 -4.73
N THR A 136 1.23 2.40 -5.76
CA THR A 136 1.47 3.09 -7.05
C THR A 136 0.48 2.69 -8.13
N ASP A 137 -0.32 1.63 -7.94
CA ASP A 137 -1.44 1.30 -8.82
C ASP A 137 -2.69 2.05 -8.36
N PRO A 138 -3.19 3.04 -9.14
CA PRO A 138 -4.30 3.88 -8.70
C PRO A 138 -5.60 3.09 -8.49
N GLY A 139 -5.84 2.05 -9.29
CA GLY A 139 -7.06 1.25 -9.20
C GLY A 139 -7.11 0.44 -7.91
N LEU A 140 -6.03 -0.28 -7.61
CA LEU A 140 -5.94 -1.07 -6.39
C LEU A 140 -5.88 -0.16 -5.15
N PHE A 141 -5.11 0.93 -5.21
CA PHE A 141 -5.03 1.90 -4.11
C PHE A 141 -6.40 2.45 -3.74
N LYS A 142 -7.18 2.95 -4.71
CA LYS A 142 -8.53 3.49 -4.46
C LYS A 142 -9.50 2.44 -3.89
N ALA A 143 -9.42 1.20 -4.39
CA ALA A 143 -10.25 0.13 -3.86
C ALA A 143 -9.91 -0.17 -2.40
N LEU A 144 -8.63 -0.22 -2.04
CA LEU A 144 -8.17 -0.47 -0.67
C LEU A 144 -8.43 0.71 0.27
N TYR A 145 -8.25 1.95 -0.19
CA TYR A 145 -8.45 3.17 0.60
C TYR A 145 -9.86 3.29 1.18
N ARG A 146 -10.87 2.72 0.53
CA ARG A 146 -12.26 2.69 1.04
C ARG A 146 -12.43 1.92 2.34
N TYR A 147 -11.47 1.08 2.69
CA TYR A 147 -11.46 0.24 3.89
C TYR A 147 -10.49 0.76 4.95
N ASP A 148 -9.79 1.85 4.70
CA ASP A 148 -9.00 2.54 5.71
C ASP A 148 -9.92 3.29 6.69
N GLU A 149 -9.43 3.52 7.90
CA GLU A 149 -10.15 4.37 8.85
C GLU A 149 -10.25 5.79 8.30
N PRO A 150 -11.48 6.35 8.18
CA PRO A 150 -11.67 7.68 7.62
C PRO A 150 -10.98 8.73 8.47
N LYS A 151 -10.15 9.57 7.86
CA LYS A 151 -9.59 10.76 8.51
C LYS A 151 -10.54 11.94 8.30
N PRO A 152 -11.07 12.55 9.36
CA PRO A 152 -12.03 13.65 9.23
C PRO A 152 -11.49 14.78 8.34
N GLY A 153 -12.28 15.18 7.36
CA GLY A 153 -11.93 16.24 6.41
C GLY A 153 -10.87 15.86 5.36
N HIS A 154 -10.39 14.61 5.33
CA HIS A 154 -9.47 14.16 4.29
C HIS A 154 -10.22 13.46 3.14
N LYS A 155 -9.71 13.65 1.93
CA LYS A 155 -10.19 13.02 0.69
C LYS A 155 -9.03 12.77 -0.26
N LEU A 156 -9.23 11.89 -1.22
CA LEU A 156 -8.31 11.81 -2.36
C LEU A 156 -8.53 13.00 -3.30
N VAL A 157 -7.48 13.46 -3.97
CA VAL A 157 -7.59 14.57 -4.94
C VAL A 157 -8.63 14.26 -6.05
N ASP A 158 -8.76 13.00 -6.45
CA ASP A 158 -9.77 12.61 -7.44
C ASP A 158 -11.21 12.77 -6.93
N ASP A 159 -11.43 12.66 -5.62
CA ASP A 159 -12.75 12.80 -4.99
C ASP A 159 -13.15 14.27 -4.73
N LEU A 160 -12.30 15.22 -5.10
CA LEU A 160 -12.59 16.65 -5.02
C LEU A 160 -13.26 17.14 -6.30
N GLU A 161 -14.23 18.05 -6.15
CA GLU A 161 -14.82 18.76 -7.27
C GLU A 161 -13.93 19.95 -7.72
N PRO A 162 -13.96 20.34 -9.00
CA PRO A 162 -13.35 21.59 -9.45
C PRO A 162 -13.81 22.79 -8.60
N GLY A 163 -12.88 23.67 -8.25
CA GLY A 163 -13.12 24.82 -7.38
C GLY A 163 -13.01 24.53 -5.88
N GLN A 164 -12.89 23.28 -5.46
CA GLN A 164 -12.63 22.95 -4.06
C GLN A 164 -11.18 23.23 -3.68
N TRP A 165 -11.00 23.70 -2.46
CA TRP A 165 -9.70 24.02 -1.88
C TRP A 165 -9.26 22.91 -0.95
N PHE A 166 -7.98 22.61 -0.99
CA PHE A 166 -7.37 21.60 -0.12
C PHE A 166 -5.99 22.01 0.36
N GLU A 167 -5.60 21.47 1.49
CA GLU A 167 -4.30 21.62 2.11
C GLU A 167 -3.53 20.30 2.00
N THR A 168 -2.28 20.37 1.56
CA THR A 168 -1.36 19.23 1.55
C THR A 168 -0.73 19.03 2.92
N GLU A 169 -0.10 17.86 3.19
CA GLU A 169 0.62 17.57 4.45
C GLU A 169 1.69 18.64 4.78
N GLY A 170 2.25 19.31 3.77
CA GLY A 170 3.21 20.40 3.93
C GLY A 170 2.59 21.80 4.20
N GLY A 171 1.27 21.89 4.45
CA GLY A 171 0.56 23.15 4.76
C GLY A 171 0.33 24.05 3.54
N ARG A 172 0.64 23.60 2.32
CA ARG A 172 0.37 24.37 1.09
C ARG A 172 -1.08 24.19 0.67
N VAL A 173 -1.70 25.31 0.24
CA VAL A 173 -3.11 25.35 -0.16
C VAL A 173 -3.25 25.42 -1.66
N PHE A 174 -4.14 24.60 -2.20
CA PHE A 174 -4.42 24.48 -3.64
C PHE A 174 -5.92 24.51 -3.90
N GLU A 175 -6.30 24.98 -5.10
CA GLU A 175 -7.62 24.87 -5.67
C GLU A 175 -7.58 23.83 -6.80
N LYS A 176 -8.46 22.81 -6.78
CA LYS A 176 -8.60 21.89 -7.92
C LYS A 176 -9.26 22.64 -9.07
N ILE A 177 -8.60 22.72 -10.22
CA ILE A 177 -9.10 23.43 -11.42
C ILE A 177 -9.85 22.46 -12.32
N GLU A 178 -9.20 21.32 -12.67
CA GLU A 178 -9.80 20.32 -13.55
C GLU A 178 -9.16 18.95 -13.32
N GLU A 179 -9.89 17.92 -13.70
CA GLU A 179 -9.37 16.55 -13.78
C GLU A 179 -8.89 16.26 -15.21
N LEU A 180 -7.66 15.70 -15.31
CA LEU A 180 -7.09 15.20 -16.54
C LEU A 180 -7.08 13.66 -16.50
N ARG A 181 -6.73 13.02 -17.61
CA ARG A 181 -6.75 11.56 -17.74
C ARG A 181 -6.03 10.79 -16.61
N THR A 182 -4.94 11.31 -16.06
CA THR A 182 -4.10 10.63 -15.07
C THR A 182 -3.72 11.49 -13.86
N ARG A 183 -4.07 12.77 -13.88
CA ARG A 183 -3.71 13.76 -12.84
C ARG A 183 -4.79 14.83 -12.75
N SER A 184 -4.81 15.57 -11.66
CA SER A 184 -5.62 16.78 -11.52
C SER A 184 -4.74 18.02 -11.62
N ARG A 185 -5.17 19.02 -12.38
CA ARG A 185 -4.52 20.33 -12.45
C ARG A 185 -5.04 21.20 -11.30
N CYS A 186 -4.12 21.72 -10.51
CA CYS A 186 -4.43 22.48 -9.31
C CYS A 186 -3.63 23.79 -9.30
N LEU A 187 -4.25 24.86 -8.80
CA LEU A 187 -3.65 26.16 -8.64
C LEU A 187 -3.20 26.33 -7.18
N GLU A 188 -1.94 26.66 -6.96
CA GLU A 188 -1.47 27.06 -5.64
C GLU A 188 -2.00 28.46 -5.31
N VAL A 189 -2.77 28.57 -4.23
CA VAL A 189 -3.49 29.80 -3.88
C VAL A 189 -2.50 30.94 -3.53
N ALA A 190 -1.38 30.61 -2.87
CA ALA A 190 -0.40 31.62 -2.43
C ALA A 190 0.43 32.20 -3.57
N THR A 191 0.71 31.44 -4.63
CA THR A 191 1.67 31.84 -5.70
C THR A 191 1.05 31.99 -7.07
N GLY A 192 -0.18 31.51 -7.27
CA GLY A 192 -0.83 31.44 -8.58
C GLY A 192 -0.19 30.45 -9.54
N ARG A 193 0.71 29.58 -9.10
CA ARG A 193 1.37 28.58 -9.93
C ARG A 193 0.53 27.32 -10.08
N MET A 194 0.60 26.72 -11.28
CA MET A 194 -0.07 25.45 -11.57
C MET A 194 0.78 24.26 -11.17
N TYR A 195 0.12 23.25 -10.58
CA TYR A 195 0.69 21.96 -10.18
C TYR A 195 -0.19 20.82 -10.67
N PHE A 196 0.43 19.64 -10.82
CA PHE A 196 -0.26 18.42 -11.22
C PHE A 196 -0.17 17.40 -10.11
N PHE A 197 -1.33 17.02 -9.56
CA PHE A 197 -1.46 16.03 -8.50
C PHE A 197 -1.92 14.69 -9.07
N GLN A 198 -1.33 13.60 -8.57
CA GLN A 198 -1.92 12.27 -8.77
C GLN A 198 -3.21 12.17 -7.97
N GLY A 199 -4.24 11.57 -8.58
CA GLY A 199 -5.56 11.49 -7.96
C GLY A 199 -5.65 10.72 -6.65
N ILE A 200 -4.67 9.84 -6.40
CA ILE A 200 -4.57 9.02 -5.17
C ILE A 200 -3.89 9.73 -3.99
N ILE A 201 -3.51 10.99 -4.13
CA ILE A 201 -2.94 11.76 -3.02
C ILE A 201 -4.05 12.14 -2.04
N GLU A 202 -3.89 11.74 -0.77
CA GLU A 202 -4.79 12.15 0.31
C GLU A 202 -4.48 13.58 0.73
N VAL A 203 -5.51 14.42 0.82
CA VAL A 203 -5.41 15.84 1.15
C VAL A 203 -6.53 16.24 2.11
N LYS A 204 -6.32 17.33 2.85
CA LYS A 204 -7.32 17.87 3.76
C LYS A 204 -8.18 18.90 3.04
N LEU A 205 -9.48 18.64 2.93
CA LEU A 205 -10.44 19.61 2.38
C LEU A 205 -10.55 20.80 3.32
N ILE A 206 -10.47 22.02 2.79
CA ILE A 206 -10.62 23.25 3.54
C ILE A 206 -11.64 24.15 2.87
N PRO A 207 -12.38 25.00 3.66
CA PRO A 207 -13.30 25.95 3.10
C PRO A 207 -12.57 27.01 2.28
N ARG A 208 -13.18 27.41 1.16
CA ARG A 208 -12.64 28.52 0.35
C ARG A 208 -12.62 29.80 1.17
N GLN A 209 -11.46 30.37 1.42
CA GLN A 209 -11.32 31.64 2.12
C GLN A 209 -11.66 32.78 1.16
N LYS A 210 -12.74 33.54 1.43
CA LYS A 210 -13.03 34.80 0.73
C LYS A 210 -11.96 35.82 1.11
N GLY A 211 -11.08 36.20 0.16
CA GLY A 211 -10.21 37.38 0.36
C GLY A 211 -8.69 37.18 0.30
N ARG A 212 -8.19 36.05 -0.26
CA ARG A 212 -6.74 35.89 -0.54
C ARG A 212 -6.46 35.67 -2.01
N ILE A 213 -6.86 36.62 -2.84
CA ILE A 213 -6.29 36.83 -4.17
C ILE A 213 -5.74 38.24 -4.12
N ALA A 214 -4.44 38.37 -3.87
CA ALA A 214 -3.70 39.61 -4.08
C ALA A 214 -3.11 39.57 -5.48
#